data_900d4e8021c1bb4eaa9d85a0b3406fec
#
_entry.id   900d4e8021c1bb4eaa9d85a0b3406fec
#
_cell.length_a   1.000
_cell.length_b   1.000
_cell.length_c   1.000
_cell.angle_alpha   90.00
_cell.angle_beta   90.00
_cell.angle_gamma   90.00
#
_symmetry.space_group_name_H-M   'P 1'
#
loop_
_entity.id
_entity.type
_entity.pdbx_description
1 polymer ?
#
loop_
_entity_poly.entity_id
_entity_poly.type
_entity_poly.pdbx_seq_one_letter_code
_entity_poly.pdbx_strand_id
1 'polypeptide(L)'
;MLLLSPTQALAKDLAQNTAQQAAQEAGRGPDSAQDHCVWHWRYVDEAGAIAAGEFAANGLADFVQAHAGWFANPARVVLVLPSDEVLRLSASVPGRTVNSVRQALPFALEEFITSDIEDVHIAHQPIRPGHAVSCAIIESSRLQAWLALFAGAEATVGAVLSEAQLSSPSADQQATLLFGETQVLVVTSDQDAWIDRDMVPSILNALECQQVHCVGDTLTALETGQLDAEPQLTADASDALDYLAQRLSKAGEGLKGNSYLMNLLQGPFAARIEDKGLRATWRRTVAVAALLFVFAVGAMAVQGLWLERVANQQNRDNFAAYRSLFPADSMPVTVTQLQRRLAGKLGAATGADDATGMLDLLQRTSSVLGQDSKLQSLRFRGKQMDLTADVLISGFDELENIKTRSTPLGIDVEVSDATAERSRVRARLVGTYR
;
A
#
# COMPACT_ATOMS: atom_id res chain seq x y z
N MET A 1 -20.03 11.14 2.77
CA MET A 1 -19.86 10.23 3.94
C MET A 1 -21.19 10.16 4.67
N LEU A 2 -21.65 8.97 5.01
CA LEU A 2 -22.90 8.74 5.73
C LEU A 2 -22.58 8.41 7.19
N LEU A 3 -23.14 9.18 8.10
CA LEU A 3 -23.15 8.94 9.54
C LEU A 3 -24.55 8.46 9.92
N LEU A 4 -24.61 7.36 10.62
CA LEU A 4 -25.83 6.83 11.22
C LEU A 4 -25.62 6.76 12.73
N SER A 5 -26.55 7.34 13.50
CA SER A 5 -26.52 7.32 14.95
C SER A 5 -27.86 6.88 15.50
N PRO A 6 -27.93 5.80 16.29
CA PRO A 6 -29.15 5.44 17.01
C PRO A 6 -29.37 6.40 18.17
N THR A 7 -30.63 6.68 18.52
CA THR A 7 -30.94 7.35 19.78
C THR A 7 -30.58 6.46 20.97
N GLN A 8 -30.33 7.05 22.13
CA GLN A 8 -30.11 6.29 23.38
C GLN A 8 -31.29 5.35 23.71
N ALA A 9 -32.53 5.77 23.35
CA ALA A 9 -33.72 4.95 23.49
C ALA A 9 -33.63 3.68 22.65
N LEU A 10 -33.20 3.80 21.38
CA LEU A 10 -32.99 2.66 20.47
C LEU A 10 -31.87 1.75 20.99
N ALA A 11 -30.79 2.32 21.51
CA ALA A 11 -29.70 1.54 22.08
C ALA A 11 -30.16 0.71 23.30
N LYS A 12 -30.94 1.33 24.20
CA LYS A 12 -31.53 0.64 25.35
C LYS A 12 -32.52 -0.46 24.94
N ASP A 13 -33.37 -0.21 23.96
CA ASP A 13 -34.34 -1.19 23.43
C ASP A 13 -33.61 -2.40 22.84
N LEU A 14 -32.56 -2.17 22.04
CA LEU A 14 -31.72 -3.23 21.50
C LEU A 14 -31.03 -4.03 22.64
N ALA A 15 -30.60 -3.38 23.71
CA ALA A 15 -30.05 -4.05 24.89
C ALA A 15 -31.05 -4.98 25.55
N GLN A 16 -32.27 -4.49 25.78
CA GLN A 16 -33.35 -5.26 26.39
C GLN A 16 -33.76 -6.43 25.51
N ASN A 17 -33.89 -6.23 24.20
CA ASN A 17 -34.21 -7.30 23.24
C ASN A 17 -33.10 -8.36 23.16
N THR A 18 -31.84 -7.97 23.20
CA THR A 18 -30.72 -8.92 23.23
C THR A 18 -30.71 -9.72 24.52
N ALA A 19 -30.92 -9.06 25.68
CA ALA A 19 -31.05 -9.73 26.98
C ALA A 19 -32.29 -10.61 27.06
N GLN A 20 -33.42 -10.22 26.42
CA GLN A 20 -34.66 -11.00 26.36
C GLN A 20 -34.56 -12.19 25.42
N GLN A 21 -33.82 -12.09 24.31
CA GLN A 21 -33.52 -13.25 23.45
C GLN A 21 -32.68 -14.27 24.21
N ALA A 22 -31.67 -13.82 24.95
CA ALA A 22 -30.92 -14.69 25.87
C ALA A 22 -31.80 -15.24 27.00
N ALA A 23 -32.84 -14.53 27.47
CA ALA A 23 -33.79 -14.92 28.48
C ALA A 23 -35.03 -15.64 27.91
N GLN A 24 -35.39 -15.52 26.64
CA GLN A 24 -36.47 -16.25 25.95
C GLN A 24 -36.05 -17.67 25.60
N GLU A 25 -34.76 -17.96 25.48
CA GLU A 25 -34.30 -19.35 25.68
C GLU A 25 -34.64 -19.84 27.09
N ALA A 26 -35.06 -18.94 28.03
CA ALA A 26 -35.51 -19.18 29.39
C ALA A 26 -36.98 -18.85 29.70
N GLY A 27 -37.80 -18.47 28.69
CA GLY A 27 -39.27 -18.49 28.78
C GLY A 27 -40.01 -17.26 29.34
N ARG A 28 -39.71 -16.01 28.96
CA ARG A 28 -40.48 -14.80 29.30
C ARG A 28 -40.74 -13.90 28.07
N GLY A 29 -41.99 -13.42 27.93
CA GLY A 29 -42.47 -12.64 26.79
C GLY A 29 -42.36 -11.11 26.96
N PRO A 30 -42.55 -10.31 25.85
CA PRO A 30 -42.17 -8.91 25.77
C PRO A 30 -43.30 -7.93 26.17
N ASP A 31 -42.90 -6.77 26.67
CA ASP A 31 -43.75 -5.61 26.85
C ASP A 31 -43.18 -4.34 26.16
N SER A 32 -44.03 -3.55 25.63
CA SER A 32 -43.82 -2.55 24.58
C SER A 32 -43.40 -1.17 25.06
N ALA A 33 -42.29 -0.64 24.46
CA ALA A 33 -41.93 0.79 24.48
C ALA A 33 -41.29 1.17 23.17
N GLN A 34 -42.08 1.23 22.05
CA GLN A 34 -41.51 1.38 20.70
C GLN A 34 -41.60 2.81 20.10
N ASP A 35 -42.14 3.81 20.82
CA ASP A 35 -42.49 5.10 20.20
C ASP A 35 -41.35 6.15 20.12
N HIS A 36 -40.18 5.87 20.70
CA HIS A 36 -39.05 6.84 20.69
C HIS A 36 -37.74 6.26 20.11
N CYS A 37 -37.80 5.09 19.49
CA CYS A 37 -36.64 4.45 18.88
C CYS A 37 -36.46 4.92 17.45
N VAL A 38 -35.58 5.88 17.23
CA VAL A 38 -35.30 6.44 15.90
C VAL A 38 -33.82 6.39 15.59
N TRP A 39 -33.54 6.34 14.30
CA TRP A 39 -32.24 6.55 13.76
C TRP A 39 -32.10 7.98 13.28
N HIS A 40 -31.02 8.65 13.68
CA HIS A 40 -30.61 9.90 13.07
C HIS A 40 -29.54 9.63 12.02
N TRP A 41 -29.58 10.38 10.93
CA TRP A 41 -28.58 10.29 9.89
C TRP A 41 -28.08 11.66 9.45
N ARG A 42 -26.81 11.70 9.05
CA ARG A 42 -26.17 12.85 8.41
C ARG A 42 -25.41 12.37 7.19
N TYR A 43 -25.65 12.98 6.08
CA TYR A 43 -24.90 12.72 4.86
C TYR A 43 -24.09 13.96 4.50
N VAL A 44 -22.76 13.82 4.50
CA VAL A 44 -21.83 14.88 4.11
C VAL A 44 -21.38 14.60 2.69
N ASP A 45 -21.66 15.51 1.77
CA ASP A 45 -21.23 15.41 0.38
C ASP A 45 -19.75 15.79 0.21
N GLU A 46 -19.24 15.77 -1.01
CA GLU A 46 -17.86 16.12 -1.31
C GLU A 46 -17.59 17.64 -1.19
N ALA A 47 -18.61 18.45 -1.20
CA ALA A 47 -18.53 19.90 -0.99
C ALA A 47 -18.62 20.30 0.50
N GLY A 48 -18.90 19.32 1.39
CA GLY A 48 -19.06 19.55 2.83
C GLY A 48 -20.48 19.97 3.24
N ALA A 49 -21.46 19.94 2.32
CA ALA A 49 -22.85 20.19 2.66
C ALA A 49 -23.42 18.98 3.41
N ILE A 50 -24.24 19.26 4.44
CA ILE A 50 -24.84 18.25 5.31
C ILE A 50 -26.32 18.15 4.98
N ALA A 51 -26.76 16.96 4.58
CA ALA A 51 -28.17 16.57 4.59
C ALA A 51 -28.45 15.77 5.86
N ALA A 52 -29.56 16.04 6.50
CA ALA A 52 -29.93 15.49 7.80
C ALA A 52 -31.35 14.94 7.77
N GLY A 53 -31.63 13.98 8.64
CA GLY A 53 -32.95 13.46 8.85
C GLY A 53 -32.98 12.33 9.87
N GLU A 54 -34.17 11.76 10.01
CA GLU A 54 -34.40 10.65 10.95
C GLU A 54 -35.35 9.62 10.29
N PHE A 55 -35.30 8.38 10.81
CA PHE A 55 -36.24 7.33 10.45
C PHE A 55 -36.48 6.38 11.63
N ALA A 56 -37.62 5.71 11.64
CA ALA A 56 -37.98 4.80 12.72
C ALA A 56 -37.02 3.59 12.81
N ALA A 57 -36.91 3.00 13.97
CA ALA A 57 -35.98 1.88 14.24
C ALA A 57 -36.10 0.71 13.24
N ASN A 58 -37.33 0.37 12.85
CA ASN A 58 -37.64 -0.70 11.90
C ASN A 58 -37.50 -0.29 10.41
N GLY A 59 -37.22 1.00 10.13
CA GLY A 59 -37.12 1.56 8.79
C GLY A 59 -35.73 1.44 8.13
N LEU A 60 -34.77 0.76 8.75
CA LEU A 60 -33.39 0.69 8.25
C LEU A 60 -33.31 0.06 6.84
N ALA A 61 -34.05 -1.02 6.59
CA ALA A 61 -34.04 -1.69 5.29
C ALA A 61 -34.62 -0.78 4.17
N ASP A 62 -35.73 -0.09 4.44
CA ASP A 62 -36.34 0.85 3.49
C ASP A 62 -35.40 2.04 3.24
N PHE A 63 -34.76 2.54 4.27
CA PHE A 63 -33.77 3.62 4.17
C PHE A 63 -32.56 3.21 3.30
N VAL A 64 -32.01 2.02 3.51
CA VAL A 64 -30.92 1.46 2.71
C VAL A 64 -31.33 1.33 1.25
N GLN A 65 -32.55 0.84 0.99
CA GLN A 65 -33.06 0.69 -0.37
C GLN A 65 -33.27 2.05 -1.05
N ALA A 66 -33.85 3.02 -0.34
CA ALA A 66 -34.08 4.38 -0.87
C ALA A 66 -32.74 5.11 -1.18
N HIS A 67 -31.70 4.83 -0.42
CA HIS A 67 -30.41 5.50 -0.52
C HIS A 67 -29.27 4.53 -0.92
N ALA A 68 -29.53 3.54 -1.74
CA ALA A 68 -28.58 2.49 -2.11
C ALA A 68 -27.22 3.04 -2.61
N GLY A 69 -27.21 4.20 -3.26
CA GLY A 69 -26.00 4.88 -3.71
C GLY A 69 -25.06 5.29 -2.56
N TRP A 70 -25.58 5.61 -1.38
CA TRP A 70 -24.79 5.97 -0.20
C TRP A 70 -24.09 4.76 0.42
N PHE A 71 -24.72 3.59 0.31
CA PHE A 71 -24.22 2.32 0.81
C PHE A 71 -23.33 1.56 -0.21
N ALA A 72 -23.21 2.05 -1.44
CA ALA A 72 -22.41 1.42 -2.48
C ALA A 72 -20.93 1.32 -2.11
N ASN A 73 -20.44 2.22 -1.25
CA ASN A 73 -19.10 2.17 -0.70
C ASN A 73 -19.15 2.05 0.83
N PRO A 74 -19.03 0.84 1.38
CA PRO A 74 -19.07 0.62 2.83
C PRO A 74 -18.07 1.47 3.62
N ALA A 75 -16.91 1.78 3.06
CA ALA A 75 -15.90 2.61 3.74
C ALA A 75 -16.39 4.06 4.03
N ARG A 76 -17.47 4.49 3.42
CA ARG A 76 -18.11 5.80 3.64
C ARG A 76 -19.32 5.74 4.58
N VAL A 77 -19.67 4.56 5.09
CA VAL A 77 -20.78 4.35 6.02
C VAL A 77 -20.23 4.16 7.41
N VAL A 78 -20.57 5.05 8.33
CA VAL A 78 -20.09 5.06 9.70
C VAL A 78 -21.27 4.99 10.66
N LEU A 79 -21.23 4.00 11.53
CA LEU A 79 -22.15 3.89 12.67
C LEU A 79 -21.50 4.59 13.88
N VAL A 80 -22.20 5.57 14.44
CA VAL A 80 -21.77 6.27 15.64
C VAL A 80 -22.65 5.82 16.79
N LEU A 81 -22.08 5.09 17.72
CA LEU A 81 -22.77 4.62 18.91
C LEU A 81 -22.79 5.68 20.02
N PRO A 82 -23.86 5.75 20.83
CA PRO A 82 -23.89 6.54 22.05
C PRO A 82 -22.72 6.17 22.98
N SER A 83 -22.24 7.13 23.74
CA SER A 83 -21.06 6.88 24.61
C SER A 83 -21.33 5.89 25.74
N ASP A 84 -22.57 5.74 26.19
CA ASP A 84 -22.96 4.74 27.19
C ASP A 84 -22.86 3.28 26.72
N GLU A 85 -22.75 3.06 25.41
CA GLU A 85 -22.51 1.73 24.81
C GLU A 85 -21.03 1.34 24.79
N VAL A 86 -20.12 2.32 24.89
CA VAL A 86 -18.69 2.12 24.60
C VAL A 86 -17.85 2.73 25.72
N LEU A 87 -17.26 1.90 26.54
CA LEU A 87 -16.33 2.34 27.57
C LEU A 87 -14.99 2.74 26.92
N ARG A 88 -14.58 3.99 27.16
CA ARG A 88 -13.27 4.49 26.72
C ARG A 88 -12.34 4.61 27.93
N LEU A 89 -11.14 4.12 27.78
CA LEU A 89 -10.09 4.26 28.78
C LEU A 89 -8.69 4.10 28.20
N SER A 90 -7.69 4.55 28.95
CA SER A 90 -6.28 4.37 28.62
C SER A 90 -5.60 3.54 29.69
N ALA A 91 -4.95 2.42 29.29
CA ALA A 91 -4.24 1.54 30.20
C ALA A 91 -2.74 1.58 29.97
N SER A 92 -1.96 1.67 31.04
CA SER A 92 -0.50 1.52 30.99
C SER A 92 -0.15 0.04 31.15
N VAL A 93 0.32 -0.57 30.08
CA VAL A 93 0.61 -2.01 30.04
C VAL A 93 2.12 -2.24 29.96
N PRO A 94 2.72 -2.98 30.89
CA PRO A 94 4.13 -3.29 30.84
C PRO A 94 4.45 -4.23 29.68
N GLY A 95 5.47 -3.90 28.90
CA GLY A 95 5.91 -4.74 27.78
C GLY A 95 6.95 -4.03 26.91
N ARG A 96 7.89 -4.80 26.38
CA ARG A 96 8.94 -4.30 25.47
C ARG A 96 8.60 -4.43 24.00
N THR A 97 7.63 -5.24 23.65
CA THR A 97 7.21 -5.50 22.28
C THR A 97 5.71 -5.28 22.12
N VAL A 98 5.27 -4.96 20.90
CA VAL A 98 3.84 -4.81 20.57
C VAL A 98 3.04 -6.06 20.95
N ASN A 99 3.61 -7.25 20.70
CA ASN A 99 2.92 -8.50 20.99
C ASN A 99 2.78 -8.75 22.49
N SER A 100 3.80 -8.46 23.31
CA SER A 100 3.71 -8.63 24.77
C SER A 100 2.69 -7.67 25.37
N VAL A 101 2.64 -6.40 24.90
CA VAL A 101 1.63 -5.44 25.34
C VAL A 101 0.24 -5.89 24.92
N ARG A 102 0.05 -6.35 23.67
CA ARG A 102 -1.26 -6.84 23.18
C ARG A 102 -1.79 -8.02 23.98
N GLN A 103 -0.93 -8.95 24.37
CA GLN A 103 -1.31 -10.12 25.18
C GLN A 103 -1.65 -9.74 26.62
N ALA A 104 -0.99 -8.74 27.18
CA ALA A 104 -1.21 -8.30 28.55
C ALA A 104 -2.37 -7.28 28.68
N LEU A 105 -2.76 -6.63 27.56
CA LEU A 105 -3.78 -5.58 27.54
C LEU A 105 -5.12 -6.02 28.12
N PRO A 106 -5.73 -7.19 27.78
CA PRO A 106 -6.99 -7.61 28.37
C PRO A 106 -6.93 -7.71 29.90
N PHE A 107 -5.87 -8.26 30.44
CA PHE A 107 -5.70 -8.41 31.89
C PHE A 107 -5.54 -7.03 32.60
N ALA A 108 -4.91 -6.07 31.94
CA ALA A 108 -4.79 -4.71 32.48
C ALA A 108 -6.12 -3.93 32.43
N LEU A 109 -7.07 -4.37 31.61
CA LEU A 109 -8.39 -3.75 31.49
C LEU A 109 -9.45 -4.41 32.38
N GLU A 110 -9.20 -5.63 32.84
CA GLU A 110 -10.15 -6.43 33.61
C GLU A 110 -10.63 -5.70 34.89
N GLU A 111 -9.77 -4.91 35.54
CA GLU A 111 -10.14 -4.14 36.75
C GLU A 111 -11.14 -3.00 36.51
N PHE A 112 -11.30 -2.57 35.23
CA PHE A 112 -12.19 -1.48 34.83
C PHE A 112 -13.51 -1.96 34.22
N ILE A 113 -13.67 -3.28 34.03
CA ILE A 113 -14.80 -3.89 33.34
C ILE A 113 -15.62 -4.69 34.35
N THR A 114 -16.94 -4.57 34.26
CA THR A 114 -17.86 -5.32 35.14
C THR A 114 -18.27 -6.67 34.54
N SER A 115 -18.17 -6.82 33.22
CA SER A 115 -18.45 -8.05 32.49
C SER A 115 -17.19 -8.91 32.39
N ASP A 116 -17.36 -10.21 32.10
CA ASP A 116 -16.23 -11.09 31.84
C ASP A 116 -15.42 -10.60 30.63
N ILE A 117 -14.11 -10.68 30.70
CA ILE A 117 -13.20 -10.19 29.64
C ILE A 117 -13.40 -10.93 28.32
N GLU A 118 -13.91 -12.16 28.34
CA GLU A 118 -14.21 -12.96 27.16
C GLU A 118 -15.48 -12.50 26.43
N ASP A 119 -16.38 -11.80 27.13
CA ASP A 119 -17.64 -11.31 26.60
C ASP A 119 -17.52 -9.91 25.97
N VAL A 120 -16.40 -9.26 26.17
CA VAL A 120 -16.18 -7.91 25.64
C VAL A 120 -15.27 -7.91 24.41
N HIS A 121 -15.52 -6.97 23.54
CA HIS A 121 -14.66 -6.63 22.41
C HIS A 121 -13.82 -5.41 22.73
N ILE A 122 -12.50 -5.53 22.57
CA ILE A 122 -11.53 -4.48 22.86
C ILE A 122 -10.95 -3.99 21.52
N ALA A 123 -11.28 -2.78 21.14
CA ALA A 123 -10.57 -2.06 20.09
C ALA A 123 -9.51 -1.15 20.71
N HIS A 124 -8.37 -1.02 20.07
CA HIS A 124 -7.27 -0.23 20.61
C HIS A 124 -6.56 0.59 19.54
N GLN A 125 -5.95 1.68 19.93
CA GLN A 125 -5.04 2.43 19.07
C GLN A 125 -3.77 1.62 18.75
N PRO A 126 -2.97 2.03 17.72
CA PRO A 126 -1.69 1.41 17.45
C PRO A 126 -0.79 1.37 18.68
N ILE A 127 -0.47 0.17 19.13
CA ILE A 127 0.31 -0.06 20.37
C ILE A 127 1.74 0.45 20.18
N ARG A 128 2.18 1.30 21.11
CA ARG A 128 3.56 1.75 21.25
C ARG A 128 4.09 1.31 22.60
N PRO A 129 5.07 0.38 22.66
CA PRO A 129 5.63 -0.07 23.94
C PRO A 129 6.14 1.10 24.79
N GLY A 130 5.83 1.09 26.09
CA GLY A 130 6.21 2.16 27.02
C GLY A 130 5.25 3.35 27.05
N HIS A 131 4.17 3.34 26.30
CA HIS A 131 3.11 4.36 26.34
C HIS A 131 1.79 3.73 26.74
N ALA A 132 0.89 4.53 27.31
CA ALA A 132 -0.48 4.11 27.56
C ALA A 132 -1.18 3.76 26.23
N VAL A 133 -2.01 2.71 26.27
CA VAL A 133 -2.79 2.26 25.13
C VAL A 133 -4.23 2.72 25.35
N SER A 134 -4.72 3.57 24.47
CA SER A 134 -6.13 3.97 24.49
C SER A 134 -6.97 2.87 23.89
N CYS A 135 -8.06 2.52 24.57
CA CYS A 135 -8.96 1.43 24.24
C CYS A 135 -10.40 1.92 24.21
N ALA A 136 -11.19 1.27 23.37
CA ALA A 136 -12.64 1.36 23.32
C ALA A 136 -13.20 -0.05 23.50
N ILE A 137 -14.07 -0.24 24.46
CA ILE A 137 -14.57 -1.54 24.92
C ILE A 137 -16.09 -1.54 24.79
N ILE A 138 -16.62 -2.58 24.19
CA ILE A 138 -18.06 -2.83 24.04
C ILE A 138 -18.33 -4.33 24.27
N GLU A 139 -19.49 -4.68 24.80
CA GLU A 139 -19.90 -6.07 24.84
C GLU A 139 -20.00 -6.66 23.44
N SER A 140 -19.39 -7.83 23.23
CA SER A 140 -19.32 -8.49 21.91
C SER A 140 -20.71 -8.78 21.35
N SER A 141 -21.64 -9.18 22.23
CA SER A 141 -23.06 -9.42 21.90
C SER A 141 -23.74 -8.15 21.37
N ARG A 142 -23.45 -7.00 21.97
CA ARG A 142 -23.99 -5.69 21.59
C ARG A 142 -23.50 -5.26 20.20
N LEU A 143 -22.17 -5.34 19.99
CA LEU A 143 -21.60 -5.02 18.70
C LEU A 143 -22.14 -5.96 17.60
N GLN A 144 -22.27 -7.23 17.91
CA GLN A 144 -22.84 -8.20 16.99
C GLN A 144 -24.31 -7.89 16.66
N ALA A 145 -25.12 -7.48 17.64
CA ALA A 145 -26.52 -7.11 17.43
C ALA A 145 -26.62 -5.87 16.49
N TRP A 146 -25.81 -4.84 16.72
CA TRP A 146 -25.74 -3.68 15.83
C TRP A 146 -25.40 -4.07 14.39
N LEU A 147 -24.37 -4.91 14.22
CA LEU A 147 -23.96 -5.33 12.88
C LEU A 147 -24.98 -6.25 12.21
N ALA A 148 -25.72 -7.05 12.98
CA ALA A 148 -26.79 -7.91 12.48
C ALA A 148 -27.96 -7.08 11.90
N LEU A 149 -28.31 -5.93 12.48
CA LEU A 149 -29.32 -5.01 11.91
C LEU A 149 -28.94 -4.56 10.49
N PHE A 150 -27.69 -4.16 10.28
CA PHE A 150 -27.21 -3.77 8.96
C PHE A 150 -27.14 -4.96 7.99
N ALA A 151 -26.70 -6.11 8.46
CA ALA A 151 -26.68 -7.34 7.64
C ALA A 151 -28.10 -7.73 7.21
N GLY A 152 -29.11 -7.59 8.09
CA GLY A 152 -30.53 -7.83 7.78
C GLY A 152 -31.08 -6.83 6.74
N ALA A 153 -30.54 -5.63 6.69
CA ALA A 153 -30.87 -4.61 5.69
C ALA A 153 -29.98 -4.70 4.42
N GLU A 154 -29.23 -5.78 4.25
CA GLU A 154 -28.26 -5.95 3.14
C GLU A 154 -27.22 -4.83 3.02
N ALA A 155 -26.91 -4.14 4.12
CA ALA A 155 -25.94 -3.07 4.19
C ALA A 155 -24.69 -3.48 4.97
N THR A 156 -23.58 -2.82 4.67
CA THR A 156 -22.31 -3.04 5.37
C THR A 156 -21.80 -1.71 5.89
N VAL A 157 -21.40 -1.69 7.15
CA VAL A 157 -20.78 -0.54 7.82
C VAL A 157 -19.26 -0.65 7.72
N GLY A 158 -18.59 0.43 7.36
CA GLY A 158 -17.13 0.48 7.24
C GLY A 158 -16.40 0.86 8.52
N ALA A 159 -17.08 1.58 9.42
CA ALA A 159 -16.55 1.91 10.73
C ALA A 159 -17.68 1.99 11.76
N VAL A 160 -17.36 1.60 12.99
CA VAL A 160 -18.19 1.80 14.18
C VAL A 160 -17.36 2.60 15.18
N LEU A 161 -17.85 3.76 15.57
CA LEU A 161 -17.18 4.71 16.45
C LEU A 161 -18.11 5.09 17.61
N SER A 162 -17.56 5.56 18.72
CA SER A 162 -18.33 6.22 19.78
C SER A 162 -18.45 7.73 19.49
N GLU A 163 -19.57 8.34 19.83
CA GLU A 163 -19.76 9.80 19.75
C GLU A 163 -18.71 10.55 20.58
N ALA A 164 -18.33 10.01 21.73
CA ALA A 164 -17.30 10.58 22.58
C ALA A 164 -15.92 10.62 21.89
N GLN A 165 -15.57 9.63 21.06
CA GLN A 165 -14.32 9.66 20.30
C GLN A 165 -14.30 10.79 19.27
N LEU A 166 -15.42 11.04 18.63
CA LEU A 166 -15.53 12.10 17.63
C LEU A 166 -15.50 13.49 18.25
N SER A 167 -16.00 13.64 19.48
CA SER A 167 -16.01 14.90 20.22
C SER A 167 -14.79 15.09 21.13
N SER A 168 -13.93 14.07 21.27
CA SER A 168 -12.75 14.13 22.13
C SER A 168 -11.84 15.33 21.78
N PRO A 169 -11.45 16.15 22.79
CA PRO A 169 -10.49 17.22 22.58
C PRO A 169 -9.08 16.67 22.31
N SER A 170 -8.22 17.52 21.77
CA SER A 170 -6.87 17.12 21.35
C SER A 170 -5.81 17.33 22.44
N ALA A 171 -6.14 17.98 23.53
CA ALA A 171 -5.21 18.29 24.61
C ALA A 171 -5.83 18.02 25.99
N ASP A 172 -4.95 17.80 26.95
CA ASP A 172 -5.34 17.69 28.36
C ASP A 172 -5.91 19.02 28.88
N GLN A 173 -6.70 18.97 29.96
CA GLN A 173 -7.40 20.13 30.54
C GLN A 173 -8.39 20.81 29.58
N GLN A 174 -8.81 20.10 28.52
CA GLN A 174 -9.89 20.51 27.63
C GLN A 174 -11.07 19.57 27.79
N ALA A 175 -12.27 20.11 27.73
CA ALA A 175 -13.50 19.33 27.69
C ALA A 175 -14.39 19.76 26.52
N THR A 176 -15.09 18.82 25.95
CA THR A 176 -16.21 19.07 25.01
C THR A 176 -17.50 18.68 25.69
N LEU A 177 -18.47 19.57 25.65
CA LEU A 177 -19.80 19.37 26.18
C LEU A 177 -20.77 19.22 24.99
N LEU A 178 -21.39 18.06 24.86
CA LEU A 178 -22.48 17.86 23.93
C LEU A 178 -23.80 17.92 24.72
N PHE A 179 -24.60 18.92 24.43
CA PHE A 179 -25.86 19.14 25.15
C PHE A 179 -26.95 18.29 24.53
N GLY A 180 -27.47 17.32 25.29
CA GLY A 180 -28.69 16.59 24.97
C GLY A 180 -29.92 17.27 25.55
N GLU A 181 -31.09 16.62 25.48
CA GLU A 181 -32.34 17.19 26.01
C GLU A 181 -32.35 17.39 27.51
N THR A 182 -31.85 16.44 28.28
CA THR A 182 -31.87 16.46 29.77
C THR A 182 -30.47 16.33 30.37
N GLN A 183 -29.55 15.73 29.66
CA GLN A 183 -28.20 15.45 30.12
C GLN A 183 -27.16 16.07 29.20
N VAL A 184 -25.94 16.17 29.67
CA VAL A 184 -24.80 16.68 28.91
C VAL A 184 -23.75 15.60 28.88
N LEU A 185 -23.25 15.28 27.70
CA LEU A 185 -22.11 14.43 27.55
C LEU A 185 -20.85 15.25 27.71
N VAL A 186 -20.12 15.00 28.79
CA VAL A 186 -18.81 15.59 29.06
C VAL A 186 -17.74 14.67 28.51
N VAL A 187 -16.92 15.19 27.62
CA VAL A 187 -15.87 14.42 26.97
C VAL A 187 -14.51 15.10 27.21
N THR A 188 -13.58 14.34 27.74
CA THR A 188 -12.15 14.71 27.85
C THR A 188 -11.30 13.89 26.85
N SER A 189 -9.99 14.04 26.92
CA SER A 189 -9.05 13.27 26.08
C SER A 189 -9.20 11.74 26.24
N ASP A 190 -9.49 11.27 27.46
CA ASP A 190 -9.44 9.87 27.85
C ASP A 190 -10.72 9.33 28.52
N GLN A 191 -11.62 10.22 28.95
CA GLN A 191 -12.84 9.86 29.65
C GLN A 191 -14.06 10.56 29.06
N ASP A 192 -15.22 9.98 29.25
CA ASP A 192 -16.51 10.56 28.90
C ASP A 192 -17.61 10.04 29.83
N ALA A 193 -18.61 10.87 30.05
CA ALA A 193 -19.79 10.52 30.83
C ALA A 193 -20.98 11.40 30.48
N TRP A 194 -22.16 10.78 30.43
CA TRP A 194 -23.45 11.50 30.48
C TRP A 194 -23.75 11.90 31.89
N ILE A 195 -23.97 13.17 32.11
CA ILE A 195 -24.30 13.73 33.45
C ILE A 195 -25.47 14.67 33.36
N ASP A 196 -26.15 14.84 34.47
CA ASP A 196 -27.22 15.85 34.57
C ASP A 196 -26.61 17.24 34.47
N ARG A 197 -27.31 18.16 33.82
CA ARG A 197 -26.82 19.50 33.51
C ARG A 197 -26.34 20.30 34.74
N ASP A 198 -27.02 20.14 35.86
CA ASP A 198 -26.69 20.80 37.10
C ASP A 198 -25.37 20.33 37.75
N MET A 199 -24.90 19.14 37.36
CA MET A 199 -23.64 18.58 37.84
C MET A 199 -22.43 19.04 37.00
N VAL A 200 -22.66 19.62 35.83
CA VAL A 200 -21.57 20.00 34.87
C VAL A 200 -20.53 20.90 35.53
N PRO A 201 -20.91 21.99 36.28
CA PRO A 201 -19.90 22.84 36.92
C PRO A 201 -19.01 22.08 37.91
N SER A 202 -19.60 21.20 38.71
CA SER A 202 -18.86 20.40 39.70
C SER A 202 -17.85 19.44 39.02
N ILE A 203 -18.24 18.86 37.94
CA ILE A 203 -17.34 17.97 37.17
C ILE A 203 -16.23 18.77 36.50
N LEU A 204 -16.53 19.91 35.87
CA LEU A 204 -15.52 20.76 35.23
C LEU A 204 -14.49 21.27 36.24
N ASN A 205 -14.92 21.62 37.48
CA ASN A 205 -14.03 21.99 38.57
C ASN A 205 -13.14 20.83 38.99
N ALA A 206 -13.71 19.63 39.14
CA ALA A 206 -12.95 18.42 39.49
C ALA A 206 -11.92 18.01 38.42
N LEU A 207 -12.20 18.30 37.17
CA LEU A 207 -11.32 18.03 36.03
C LEU A 207 -10.31 19.17 35.77
N GLU A 208 -10.39 20.26 36.49
CA GLU A 208 -9.52 21.46 36.32
C GLU A 208 -9.45 21.93 34.86
N CYS A 209 -10.58 21.91 34.14
CA CYS A 209 -10.63 22.25 32.73
C CYS A 209 -10.34 23.73 32.49
N GLN A 210 -9.38 24.02 31.63
CA GLN A 210 -9.02 25.38 31.22
C GLN A 210 -9.76 25.85 29.95
N GLN A 211 -10.14 24.90 29.10
CA GLN A 211 -10.88 25.16 27.87
C GLN A 211 -12.08 24.24 27.80
N VAL A 212 -13.23 24.81 27.52
CA VAL A 212 -14.48 24.06 27.39
C VAL A 212 -15.16 24.44 26.07
N HIS A 213 -15.39 23.44 25.24
CA HIS A 213 -16.10 23.58 23.97
C HIS A 213 -17.53 23.09 24.14
N CYS A 214 -18.49 23.98 23.99
CA CYS A 214 -19.92 23.70 24.12
C CYS A 214 -20.55 23.51 22.75
N VAL A 215 -21.29 22.42 22.54
CA VAL A 215 -21.97 22.09 21.26
C VAL A 215 -23.47 21.89 21.50
N GLY A 216 -24.28 22.54 20.70
CA GLY A 216 -25.75 22.51 20.78
C GLY A 216 -26.34 23.57 21.69
N ASP A 217 -25.77 23.78 22.85
CA ASP A 217 -26.15 24.81 23.82
C ASP A 217 -24.89 25.36 24.52
N THR A 218 -25.04 26.23 25.50
CA THR A 218 -23.92 26.81 26.27
C THR A 218 -24.26 26.83 27.74
N LEU A 219 -23.23 26.99 28.58
CA LEU A 219 -23.39 27.16 30.00
C LEU A 219 -24.08 28.51 30.31
N THR A 220 -25.07 28.49 31.17
CA THR A 220 -25.75 29.70 31.65
C THR A 220 -24.85 30.50 32.56
N ALA A 221 -25.19 31.77 32.82
CA ALA A 221 -24.47 32.63 33.77
C ALA A 221 -24.44 32.06 35.19
N LEU A 222 -25.49 31.32 35.60
CA LEU A 222 -25.53 30.63 36.89
C LEU A 222 -24.55 29.47 36.96
N GLU A 223 -24.51 28.65 35.90
CA GLU A 223 -23.59 27.52 35.80
C GLU A 223 -22.12 27.99 35.72
N THR A 224 -21.86 29.04 34.95
CA THR A 224 -20.53 29.67 34.87
C THR A 224 -20.06 30.26 36.18
N GLY A 225 -21.00 30.86 36.95
CA GLY A 225 -20.70 31.43 38.28
C GLY A 225 -20.37 30.38 39.36
N GLN A 226 -20.57 29.08 39.09
CA GLN A 226 -20.21 27.98 39.99
C GLN A 226 -18.83 27.38 39.65
N LEU A 227 -18.16 27.88 38.64
CA LEU A 227 -16.82 27.41 38.25
C LEU A 227 -15.77 28.09 39.13
N ASP A 228 -14.83 27.30 39.68
CA ASP A 228 -13.73 27.76 40.51
C ASP A 228 -12.70 28.58 39.70
N ALA A 229 -12.56 28.27 38.42
CA ALA A 229 -11.76 29.01 37.48
C ALA A 229 -12.64 29.45 36.28
N GLU A 230 -12.25 30.52 35.59
CA GLU A 230 -12.90 30.97 34.37
C GLU A 230 -12.27 30.25 33.14
N PRO A 231 -12.82 29.09 32.71
CA PRO A 231 -12.29 28.43 31.55
C PRO A 231 -12.58 29.26 30.30
N GLN A 232 -11.75 29.08 29.23
CA GLN A 232 -12.08 29.61 27.93
C GLN A 232 -13.29 28.83 27.35
N LEU A 233 -14.44 29.46 27.29
CA LEU A 233 -15.64 28.90 26.72
C LEU A 233 -15.65 29.19 25.19
N THR A 234 -15.84 28.15 24.39
CA THR A 234 -16.16 28.28 22.98
C THR A 234 -17.50 27.58 22.74
N ALA A 235 -18.39 28.23 22.03
CA ALA A 235 -19.71 27.68 21.74
C ALA A 235 -19.86 27.43 20.24
N ASP A 236 -20.42 26.27 19.90
CA ASP A 236 -20.86 25.88 18.56
C ASP A 236 -22.37 25.63 18.63
N ALA A 237 -23.14 26.49 17.97
CA ALA A 237 -24.60 26.39 17.96
C ALA A 237 -25.12 25.30 17.00
N SER A 238 -24.24 24.54 16.34
CA SER A 238 -24.65 23.42 15.51
C SER A 238 -25.23 22.30 16.37
N ASP A 239 -26.16 21.55 15.79
CA ASP A 239 -26.63 20.31 16.40
C ASP A 239 -25.44 19.36 16.66
N ALA A 240 -25.50 18.60 17.76
CA ALA A 240 -24.43 17.69 18.15
C ALA A 240 -24.04 16.72 17.02
N LEU A 241 -25.02 16.19 16.30
CA LEU A 241 -24.78 15.27 15.18
C LEU A 241 -24.15 15.97 13.96
N ASP A 242 -24.49 17.22 13.70
CA ASP A 242 -23.88 18.03 12.63
C ASP A 242 -22.41 18.29 12.97
N TYR A 243 -22.11 18.61 14.23
CA TYR A 243 -20.75 18.74 14.73
C TYR A 243 -19.94 17.44 14.56
N LEU A 244 -20.51 16.30 14.97
CA LEU A 244 -19.86 14.99 14.81
C LEU A 244 -19.64 14.65 13.32
N ALA A 245 -20.62 14.94 12.45
CA ALA A 245 -20.52 14.71 11.02
C ALA A 245 -19.41 15.55 10.37
N GLN A 246 -19.27 16.82 10.79
CA GLN A 246 -18.18 17.70 10.32
C GLN A 246 -16.81 17.19 10.79
N ARG A 247 -16.70 16.79 12.06
CA ARG A 247 -15.45 16.22 12.57
C ARG A 247 -15.10 14.92 11.88
N LEU A 248 -16.07 14.06 11.64
CA LEU A 248 -15.90 12.82 10.88
C LEU A 248 -15.47 13.09 9.44
N SER A 249 -16.06 14.08 8.79
CA SER A 249 -15.70 14.48 7.42
C SER A 249 -14.25 14.99 7.33
N LYS A 250 -13.85 15.83 8.28
CA LYS A 250 -12.45 16.31 8.37
C LYS A 250 -11.46 15.18 8.67
N ALA A 251 -11.90 14.17 9.44
CA ALA A 251 -11.12 12.96 9.72
C ALA A 251 -11.15 11.94 8.58
N GLY A 252 -12.08 12.06 7.65
CA GLY A 252 -12.46 11.02 6.69
C GLY A 252 -11.38 10.61 5.70
N GLU A 253 -10.46 11.48 5.32
CA GLU A 253 -9.26 11.09 4.58
C GLU A 253 -8.25 10.34 5.47
N GLY A 254 -8.39 10.47 6.78
CA GLY A 254 -7.55 9.90 7.82
C GLY A 254 -8.14 8.72 8.60
N LEU A 255 -9.35 8.23 8.29
CA LEU A 255 -9.89 7.04 8.98
C LEU A 255 -8.95 5.82 8.88
N LYS A 256 -8.16 5.73 7.82
CA LYS A 256 -7.09 4.72 7.65
C LYS A 256 -5.74 5.12 8.28
N GLY A 257 -5.57 6.37 8.69
CA GLY A 257 -4.29 6.90 9.20
C GLY A 257 -4.40 7.77 10.44
N ASN A 258 -5.62 8.15 10.87
CA ASN A 258 -5.83 8.98 12.04
C ASN A 258 -5.75 8.12 13.30
N SER A 259 -4.65 8.23 14.03
CA SER A 259 -4.37 7.43 15.22
C SER A 259 -5.28 7.74 16.41
N TYR A 260 -6.17 8.73 16.30
CA TYR A 260 -7.05 9.13 17.40
C TYR A 260 -8.41 8.41 17.37
N LEU A 261 -8.90 7.99 16.21
CA LEU A 261 -10.18 7.29 16.11
C LEU A 261 -9.98 5.78 16.18
N MET A 262 -10.61 5.15 17.16
CA MET A 262 -10.59 3.71 17.36
C MET A 262 -11.83 3.10 16.71
N ASN A 263 -11.66 2.53 15.52
CA ASN A 263 -12.73 1.78 14.91
C ASN A 263 -12.95 0.48 15.69
N LEU A 264 -14.18 0.24 16.16
CA LEU A 264 -14.57 -0.99 16.85
C LEU A 264 -14.54 -2.22 15.93
N LEU A 265 -14.50 -2.04 14.61
CA LEU A 265 -14.38 -3.13 13.64
C LEU A 265 -12.92 -3.62 13.57
N GLN A 266 -12.40 -4.18 14.66
CA GLN A 266 -11.08 -4.80 14.75
C GLN A 266 -11.22 -6.31 15.06
N GLY A 267 -10.13 -7.06 14.87
CA GLY A 267 -10.08 -8.48 15.22
C GLY A 267 -11.20 -9.30 14.60
N PRO A 268 -12.03 -9.98 15.40
CA PRO A 268 -13.13 -10.82 14.91
C PRO A 268 -14.19 -10.02 14.13
N PHE A 269 -14.40 -8.76 14.48
CA PHE A 269 -15.35 -7.86 13.85
C PHE A 269 -14.74 -7.04 12.72
N ALA A 270 -13.48 -7.26 12.36
CA ALA A 270 -12.87 -6.55 11.24
C ALA A 270 -13.75 -6.67 10.00
N ALA A 271 -14.24 -5.56 9.51
CA ALA A 271 -15.07 -5.53 8.31
C ALA A 271 -14.30 -6.22 7.17
N ARG A 272 -14.77 -7.37 6.76
CA ARG A 272 -14.37 -7.97 5.48
C ARG A 272 -15.01 -7.13 4.38
N ILE A 273 -14.47 -5.94 4.20
CA ILE A 273 -14.80 -5.14 3.02
C ILE A 273 -14.28 -5.97 1.85
N GLU A 274 -15.16 -6.80 1.29
CA GLU A 274 -14.87 -7.37 -0.01
C GLU A 274 -14.74 -6.19 -0.95
N ASP A 275 -13.51 -5.86 -1.29
CA ASP A 275 -13.17 -4.85 -2.28
C ASP A 275 -13.68 -5.30 -3.67
N LYS A 276 -15.01 -5.36 -3.82
CA LYS A 276 -15.67 -5.68 -5.11
C LYS A 276 -15.20 -4.69 -6.19
N GLY A 277 -14.92 -3.44 -5.79
CA GLY A 277 -14.34 -2.43 -6.67
C GLY A 277 -12.89 -2.71 -7.07
N LEU A 278 -12.05 -3.10 -6.11
CA LEU A 278 -10.64 -3.42 -6.40
C LEU A 278 -10.53 -4.70 -7.25
N ARG A 279 -11.35 -5.72 -6.96
CA ARG A 279 -11.40 -6.95 -7.78
C ARG A 279 -11.86 -6.66 -9.20
N ALA A 280 -12.81 -5.74 -9.41
CA ALA A 280 -13.27 -5.38 -10.75
C ALA A 280 -12.21 -4.63 -11.54
N THR A 281 -11.49 -3.70 -10.93
CA THR A 281 -10.35 -2.99 -11.55
C THR A 281 -9.18 -3.94 -11.78
N TRP A 282 -8.85 -4.81 -10.84
CA TRP A 282 -7.81 -5.84 -11.01
C TRP A 282 -8.13 -6.82 -12.14
N ARG A 283 -9.38 -7.27 -12.25
CA ARG A 283 -9.80 -8.13 -13.37
C ARG A 283 -9.60 -7.45 -14.72
N ARG A 284 -9.90 -6.16 -14.84
CA ARG A 284 -9.64 -5.39 -16.07
C ARG A 284 -8.16 -5.27 -16.36
N THR A 285 -7.35 -4.96 -15.35
CA THR A 285 -5.90 -4.83 -15.50
C THR A 285 -5.26 -6.17 -15.86
N VAL A 286 -5.67 -7.27 -15.22
CA VAL A 286 -5.21 -8.64 -15.55
C VAL A 286 -5.65 -9.04 -16.95
N ALA A 287 -6.87 -8.69 -17.37
CA ALA A 287 -7.34 -8.98 -18.73
C ALA A 287 -6.51 -8.24 -19.80
N VAL A 288 -6.19 -6.96 -19.57
CA VAL A 288 -5.31 -6.18 -20.47
C VAL A 288 -3.89 -6.75 -20.49
N ALA A 289 -3.33 -7.11 -19.32
CA ALA A 289 -2.01 -7.72 -19.21
C ALA A 289 -1.96 -9.08 -19.93
N ALA A 290 -2.98 -9.91 -19.78
CA ALA A 290 -3.11 -11.19 -20.47
C ALA A 290 -3.20 -11.01 -22.01
N LEU A 291 -3.96 -10.02 -22.47
CA LEU A 291 -4.07 -9.69 -23.89
C LEU A 291 -2.72 -9.22 -24.48
N LEU A 292 -2.00 -8.35 -23.75
CA LEU A 292 -0.66 -7.92 -24.14
C LEU A 292 0.33 -9.09 -24.17
N PHE A 293 0.25 -10.01 -23.21
CA PHE A 293 1.08 -11.20 -23.16
C PHE A 293 0.82 -12.12 -24.38
N VAL A 294 -0.44 -12.38 -24.70
CA VAL A 294 -0.82 -13.16 -25.88
C VAL A 294 -0.33 -12.49 -27.17
N PHE A 295 -0.46 -11.16 -27.25
CA PHE A 295 0.05 -10.39 -28.39
C PHE A 295 1.59 -10.49 -28.51
N ALA A 296 2.31 -10.39 -27.41
CA ALA A 296 3.77 -10.51 -27.38
C ALA A 296 4.24 -11.91 -27.83
N VAL A 297 3.58 -12.96 -27.32
CA VAL A 297 3.85 -14.35 -27.73
C VAL A 297 3.53 -14.56 -29.21
N GLY A 298 2.41 -14.02 -29.68
CA GLY A 298 2.04 -14.05 -31.10
C GLY A 298 3.07 -13.35 -32.01
N ALA A 299 3.54 -12.16 -31.57
CA ALA A 299 4.57 -11.41 -32.31
C ALA A 299 5.91 -12.18 -32.35
N MET A 300 6.32 -12.83 -31.26
CA MET A 300 7.50 -13.68 -31.21
C MET A 300 7.37 -14.90 -32.18
N ALA A 301 6.19 -15.52 -32.19
CA ALA A 301 5.94 -16.64 -33.10
C ALA A 301 6.01 -16.21 -34.57
N VAL A 302 5.42 -15.07 -34.93
CA VAL A 302 5.48 -14.51 -36.30
C VAL A 302 6.91 -14.14 -36.65
N GLN A 303 7.68 -13.53 -35.73
CA GLN A 303 9.11 -13.25 -35.96
C GLN A 303 9.91 -14.55 -36.18
N GLY A 304 9.64 -15.59 -35.38
CA GLY A 304 10.28 -16.90 -35.57
C GLY A 304 10.03 -17.49 -36.94
N LEU A 305 8.79 -17.50 -37.39
CA LEU A 305 8.40 -18.00 -38.73
C LEU A 305 8.98 -17.15 -39.85
N TRP A 306 9.07 -15.85 -39.67
CA TRP A 306 9.68 -14.96 -40.66
C TRP A 306 11.18 -15.17 -40.76
N LEU A 307 11.90 -15.29 -39.65
CA LEU A 307 13.33 -15.61 -39.59
C LEU A 307 13.63 -16.94 -40.23
N GLU A 308 12.80 -17.97 -39.99
CA GLU A 308 12.95 -19.29 -40.58
C GLU A 308 12.79 -19.23 -42.11
N ARG A 309 11.83 -18.46 -42.61
CA ARG A 309 11.67 -18.26 -44.08
C ARG A 309 12.88 -17.56 -44.71
N VAL A 310 13.37 -16.50 -44.05
CA VAL A 310 14.56 -15.76 -44.54
C VAL A 310 15.79 -16.65 -44.50
N ALA A 311 16.01 -17.42 -43.44
CA ALA A 311 17.11 -18.35 -43.32
C ALA A 311 17.05 -19.45 -44.40
N ASN A 312 15.87 -19.99 -44.66
CA ASN A 312 15.67 -21.00 -45.70
C ASN A 312 15.89 -20.43 -47.12
N GLN A 313 15.51 -19.18 -47.35
CA GLN A 313 15.76 -18.49 -48.61
C GLN A 313 17.25 -18.25 -48.81
N GLN A 314 17.97 -17.69 -47.81
CA GLN A 314 19.42 -17.53 -47.87
C GLN A 314 20.17 -18.86 -48.07
N ASN A 315 19.72 -19.91 -47.43
CA ASN A 315 20.29 -21.23 -47.63
C ASN A 315 20.13 -21.70 -49.09
N ARG A 316 18.95 -21.51 -49.68
CA ARG A 316 18.74 -21.85 -51.11
C ARG A 316 19.64 -21.05 -52.06
N ASP A 317 19.78 -19.76 -51.81
CA ASP A 317 20.62 -18.85 -52.59
C ASP A 317 22.10 -19.24 -52.45
N ASN A 318 22.56 -19.60 -51.24
CA ASN A 318 23.92 -20.08 -51.01
C ASN A 318 24.19 -21.41 -51.72
N PHE A 319 23.24 -22.35 -51.74
CA PHE A 319 23.37 -23.60 -52.48
C PHE A 319 23.36 -23.36 -54.00
N ALA A 320 22.55 -22.43 -54.50
CA ALA A 320 22.52 -22.06 -55.92
C ALA A 320 23.86 -21.40 -56.33
N ALA A 321 24.39 -20.48 -55.52
CA ALA A 321 25.69 -19.88 -55.78
C ALA A 321 26.83 -20.89 -55.75
N TYR A 322 26.83 -21.86 -54.84
CA TYR A 322 27.83 -22.94 -54.84
C TYR A 322 27.77 -23.75 -56.07
N ARG A 323 26.56 -24.11 -56.59
CA ARG A 323 26.36 -24.89 -57.77
C ARG A 323 26.83 -24.15 -59.03
N SER A 324 26.65 -22.84 -59.11
CA SER A 324 27.12 -22.01 -60.20
C SER A 324 28.65 -21.91 -60.28
N LEU A 325 29.31 -21.88 -59.11
CA LEU A 325 30.77 -21.80 -59.06
C LEU A 325 31.48 -23.15 -59.22
N PHE A 326 30.82 -24.26 -58.80
CA PHE A 326 31.41 -25.59 -58.78
C PHE A 326 30.47 -26.65 -59.44
N PRO A 327 30.21 -26.58 -60.74
CA PRO A 327 29.22 -27.41 -61.39
C PRO A 327 29.58 -28.93 -61.45
N ALA A 328 30.87 -29.30 -61.33
CA ALA A 328 31.34 -30.66 -61.29
C ALA A 328 31.33 -31.31 -59.87
N ASP A 329 31.08 -30.60 -58.87
CA ASP A 329 31.08 -31.10 -57.46
C ASP A 329 29.75 -31.76 -57.11
N SER A 330 29.84 -32.80 -56.25
CA SER A 330 28.63 -33.35 -55.58
C SER A 330 27.99 -32.37 -54.63
N MET A 331 26.68 -32.18 -54.75
CA MET A 331 25.96 -31.15 -53.91
C MET A 331 26.02 -31.47 -52.44
N PRO A 332 26.41 -30.53 -51.58
CA PRO A 332 26.35 -30.72 -50.13
C PRO A 332 24.90 -30.80 -49.68
N VAL A 333 24.59 -31.71 -48.74
CA VAL A 333 23.22 -31.95 -48.23
C VAL A 333 22.88 -30.99 -47.08
N THR A 334 23.88 -30.49 -46.37
CA THR A 334 23.70 -29.61 -45.22
C THR A 334 24.54 -28.34 -45.29
N VAL A 335 24.07 -27.27 -44.66
CA VAL A 335 24.79 -26.00 -44.61
C VAL A 335 26.20 -26.15 -43.96
N THR A 336 26.33 -27.03 -43.01
CA THR A 336 27.63 -27.33 -42.38
C THR A 336 28.60 -28.00 -43.32
N GLN A 337 28.10 -28.86 -44.20
CA GLN A 337 28.94 -29.49 -45.27
C GLN A 337 29.33 -28.46 -46.33
N LEU A 338 28.42 -27.55 -46.68
CA LEU A 338 28.69 -26.46 -47.61
C LEU A 338 29.81 -25.56 -47.05
N GLN A 339 29.74 -25.17 -45.80
CA GLN A 339 30.75 -24.34 -45.11
C GLN A 339 32.13 -25.04 -45.08
N ARG A 340 32.18 -26.33 -44.70
CA ARG A 340 33.44 -27.09 -44.66
C ARG A 340 34.08 -27.24 -46.04
N ARG A 341 33.28 -27.49 -47.08
CA ARG A 341 33.80 -27.62 -48.47
C ARG A 341 34.28 -26.27 -49.01
N LEU A 342 33.54 -25.19 -48.75
CA LEU A 342 33.98 -23.85 -49.09
C LEU A 342 35.27 -23.46 -48.37
N ALA A 343 35.39 -23.74 -47.09
CA ALA A 343 36.61 -23.48 -46.32
C ALA A 343 37.80 -24.28 -46.83
N GLY A 344 37.59 -25.56 -47.18
CA GLY A 344 38.63 -26.37 -47.75
C GLY A 344 39.09 -25.88 -49.16
N LYS A 345 38.19 -25.40 -50.00
CA LYS A 345 38.52 -24.88 -51.34
C LYS A 345 39.14 -23.46 -51.24
N LEU A 346 38.69 -22.62 -50.33
CA LEU A 346 39.33 -21.33 -50.05
C LEU A 346 40.76 -21.54 -49.50
N GLY A 347 40.94 -22.47 -48.57
CA GLY A 347 42.27 -22.78 -48.04
C GLY A 347 43.24 -23.31 -49.13
N ALA A 348 42.72 -24.10 -50.09
CA ALA A 348 43.49 -24.55 -51.22
C ALA A 348 43.79 -23.45 -52.26
N ALA A 349 42.95 -22.46 -52.40
CA ALA A 349 43.12 -21.33 -53.33
C ALA A 349 44.00 -20.20 -52.78
N THR A 350 44.05 -20.03 -51.44
CA THR A 350 44.80 -18.94 -50.79
C THR A 350 46.17 -19.35 -50.23
N GLY A 351 46.61 -20.56 -50.43
CA GLY A 351 47.89 -21.05 -49.85
C GLY A 351 47.77 -21.15 -48.35
N ALA A 352 47.59 -22.32 -47.82
CA ALA A 352 47.16 -22.59 -46.42
C ALA A 352 48.06 -22.05 -45.31
N ASP A 353 49.21 -21.45 -45.58
CA ASP A 353 50.15 -20.92 -44.60
C ASP A 353 49.86 -19.49 -44.15
N ASP A 354 49.32 -18.61 -45.00
CA ASP A 354 49.13 -17.20 -44.72
C ASP A 354 47.93 -16.92 -43.82
N ALA A 355 46.84 -17.69 -43.91
CA ALA A 355 45.60 -17.47 -43.16
C ALA A 355 45.71 -17.97 -41.68
N THR A 356 46.40 -19.07 -41.48
CA THR A 356 46.67 -19.62 -40.14
C THR A 356 47.63 -18.72 -39.35
N GLY A 357 48.65 -18.18 -40.01
CA GLY A 357 49.59 -17.24 -39.38
C GLY A 357 48.94 -15.92 -38.95
N MET A 358 48.01 -15.39 -39.78
CA MET A 358 47.26 -14.17 -39.45
C MET A 358 46.39 -14.35 -38.21
N LEU A 359 45.63 -15.46 -38.13
CA LEU A 359 44.71 -15.71 -37.01
C LEU A 359 45.47 -15.95 -35.72
N ASP A 360 46.59 -16.66 -35.76
CA ASP A 360 47.43 -16.91 -34.59
C ASP A 360 48.08 -15.61 -34.06
N LEU A 361 48.61 -14.77 -34.96
CA LEU A 361 49.13 -13.45 -34.66
C LEU A 361 48.07 -12.54 -34.06
N LEU A 362 46.86 -12.56 -34.61
CA LEU A 362 45.74 -11.76 -34.16
C LEU A 362 45.25 -12.19 -32.75
N GLN A 363 45.14 -13.48 -32.51
CA GLN A 363 44.80 -14.06 -31.21
C GLN A 363 45.84 -13.69 -30.12
N ARG A 364 47.12 -13.84 -30.44
CA ARG A 364 48.17 -13.49 -29.52
C ARG A 364 48.26 -11.99 -29.28
N THR A 365 48.09 -11.14 -30.29
CA THR A 365 48.10 -9.69 -30.17
C THR A 365 46.91 -9.22 -29.37
N SER A 366 45.70 -9.82 -29.54
CA SER A 366 44.52 -9.50 -28.76
C SER A 366 44.67 -9.82 -27.27
N SER A 367 45.42 -10.86 -26.92
CA SER A 367 45.69 -11.25 -25.52
C SER A 367 46.67 -10.32 -24.80
N VAL A 368 47.47 -9.55 -25.55
CA VAL A 368 48.44 -8.57 -24.98
C VAL A 368 47.74 -7.21 -24.71
N LEU A 369 46.67 -6.90 -25.46
CA LEU A 369 45.91 -5.65 -25.28
C LEU A 369 45.06 -5.72 -24.04
N GLY A 370 45.14 -4.71 -23.16
CA GLY A 370 44.31 -4.59 -21.94
C GLY A 370 42.86 -4.31 -22.23
N GLN A 371 41.98 -4.54 -21.25
CA GLN A 371 40.52 -4.34 -21.40
C GLN A 371 40.13 -2.87 -21.71
N ASP A 372 40.96 -1.91 -21.33
CA ASP A 372 40.73 -0.47 -21.56
C ASP A 372 41.29 0.06 -22.87
N SER A 373 42.00 -0.77 -23.65
CA SER A 373 42.56 -0.42 -24.94
C SER A 373 41.53 -0.51 -26.07
N LYS A 374 41.46 0.50 -26.93
CA LYS A 374 40.57 0.51 -28.11
C LYS A 374 41.40 0.37 -29.39
N LEU A 375 41.16 -0.69 -30.10
CA LEU A 375 41.74 -0.92 -31.42
C LEU A 375 41.02 -0.01 -32.43
N GLN A 376 41.77 0.84 -33.16
CA GLN A 376 41.23 1.74 -34.20
C GLN A 376 41.44 1.19 -35.59
N SER A 377 42.59 0.65 -35.87
CA SER A 377 42.86 0.03 -37.16
C SER A 377 43.77 -1.19 -37.01
N LEU A 378 43.63 -2.13 -37.91
CA LEU A 378 44.47 -3.32 -37.96
C LEU A 378 44.85 -3.59 -39.40
N ARG A 379 46.13 -3.80 -39.69
CA ARG A 379 46.66 -4.12 -41.01
C ARG A 379 47.66 -5.26 -40.91
N PHE A 380 47.44 -6.32 -41.67
CA PHE A 380 48.34 -7.45 -41.77
C PHE A 380 49.06 -7.46 -43.11
N ARG A 381 50.37 -7.73 -43.11
CA ARG A 381 51.17 -7.98 -44.31
C ARG A 381 51.67 -9.40 -44.32
N GLY A 382 51.07 -10.26 -45.14
CA GLY A 382 51.35 -11.68 -45.19
C GLY A 382 52.78 -12.00 -45.64
N LYS A 383 53.40 -11.20 -46.54
CA LYS A 383 54.76 -11.44 -47.05
C LYS A 383 55.85 -11.21 -45.99
N GLN A 384 55.56 -10.42 -44.96
CA GLN A 384 56.52 -10.09 -43.90
C GLN A 384 56.10 -10.62 -42.53
N MET A 385 54.89 -11.26 -42.47
CA MET A 385 54.27 -11.75 -41.23
C MET A 385 54.24 -10.68 -40.12
N ASP A 386 53.98 -9.42 -40.52
CA ASP A 386 53.84 -8.30 -39.60
C ASP A 386 52.42 -7.85 -39.48
N LEU A 387 52.01 -7.51 -38.21
CA LEU A 387 50.71 -7.00 -37.86
C LEU A 387 50.88 -5.59 -37.32
N THR A 388 50.35 -4.60 -38.01
CA THR A 388 50.34 -3.22 -37.57
C THR A 388 48.97 -2.90 -36.98
N ALA A 389 48.93 -2.47 -35.70
CA ALA A 389 47.70 -2.10 -34.95
C ALA A 389 47.80 -0.66 -34.46
N ASP A 390 46.83 0.17 -34.82
CA ASP A 390 46.66 1.50 -34.19
C ASP A 390 45.73 1.35 -32.98
N VAL A 391 46.24 1.60 -31.78
CA VAL A 391 45.53 1.43 -30.51
C VAL A 391 45.43 2.72 -29.73
N LEU A 392 44.34 2.92 -29.03
CA LEU A 392 44.16 4.01 -28.10
C LEU A 392 44.17 3.46 -26.69
N ILE A 393 45.14 3.87 -25.90
CA ILE A 393 45.42 3.36 -24.55
C ILE A 393 45.34 4.45 -23.49
N SER A 394 45.25 4.09 -22.23
CA SER A 394 45.01 5.02 -21.11
C SER A 394 46.22 5.88 -20.80
N GLY A 395 47.46 5.42 -21.04
CA GLY A 395 48.68 6.16 -20.76
C GLY A 395 49.94 5.47 -21.28
N PHE A 396 51.10 6.14 -21.14
CA PHE A 396 52.40 5.61 -21.57
C PHE A 396 52.84 4.38 -20.78
N ASP A 397 52.44 4.27 -19.52
CA ASP A 397 52.75 3.10 -18.66
C ASP A 397 52.17 1.80 -19.20
N GLU A 398 51.04 1.91 -19.91
CA GLU A 398 50.37 0.75 -20.54
C GLU A 398 51.12 0.26 -21.78
N LEU A 399 51.88 1.12 -22.49
CA LEU A 399 52.77 0.73 -23.58
C LEU A 399 53.92 -0.17 -23.09
N GLU A 400 54.49 0.13 -21.95
CA GLU A 400 55.56 -0.64 -21.35
C GLU A 400 55.03 -1.99 -20.85
N ASN A 401 53.83 -2.02 -20.32
CA ASN A 401 53.16 -3.25 -19.93
C ASN A 401 52.83 -4.15 -21.13
N ILE A 402 52.40 -3.58 -22.27
CA ILE A 402 52.16 -4.28 -23.53
C ILE A 402 53.45 -4.94 -24.01
N LYS A 403 54.56 -4.22 -24.00
CA LYS A 403 55.89 -4.72 -24.37
C LYS A 403 56.36 -5.87 -23.49
N THR A 404 56.13 -5.75 -22.18
CA THR A 404 56.50 -6.77 -21.21
C THR A 404 55.65 -8.04 -21.35
N ARG A 405 54.36 -7.92 -21.66
CA ARG A 405 53.43 -9.04 -21.88
C ARG A 405 53.62 -9.74 -23.20
N SER A 406 54.14 -9.07 -24.23
CA SER A 406 54.34 -9.64 -25.57
C SER A 406 55.51 -10.62 -25.60
N THR A 407 56.55 -10.41 -24.83
CA THR A 407 57.78 -11.20 -24.80
C THR A 407 57.54 -12.71 -24.50
N PRO A 408 56.74 -13.11 -23.48
CA PRO A 408 56.49 -14.54 -23.23
C PRO A 408 55.60 -15.21 -24.26
N LEU A 409 54.91 -14.44 -25.13
CA LEU A 409 54.02 -14.96 -26.18
C LEU A 409 54.74 -15.15 -27.53
N GLY A 410 56.03 -14.87 -27.58
CA GLY A 410 56.85 -15.03 -28.78
C GLY A 410 56.54 -14.01 -29.88
N ILE A 411 56.07 -12.83 -29.48
CA ILE A 411 55.80 -11.68 -30.36
C ILE A 411 56.71 -10.56 -29.95
N ASP A 412 57.43 -9.98 -30.90
CA ASP A 412 58.14 -8.73 -30.69
C ASP A 412 57.23 -7.58 -31.11
N VAL A 413 56.92 -6.71 -30.16
CA VAL A 413 56.04 -5.56 -30.35
C VAL A 413 56.86 -4.29 -30.29
N GLU A 414 57.02 -3.66 -31.46
CA GLU A 414 57.66 -2.34 -31.55
C GLU A 414 56.61 -1.22 -31.61
N VAL A 415 56.88 -0.16 -30.88
CA VAL A 415 56.06 1.05 -30.96
C VAL A 415 56.64 1.97 -32.00
N SER A 416 56.01 2.11 -33.14
CA SER A 416 56.52 2.94 -34.22
C SER A 416 56.15 4.42 -34.11
N ASP A 417 55.04 4.72 -33.42
CA ASP A 417 54.60 6.11 -33.16
C ASP A 417 53.68 6.16 -31.94
N ALA A 418 53.83 7.16 -31.09
CA ALA A 418 52.97 7.38 -29.92
C ALA A 418 52.70 8.85 -29.72
N THR A 419 51.45 9.25 -29.80
CA THR A 419 51.02 10.66 -29.70
C THR A 419 49.98 10.81 -28.59
N ALA A 420 50.18 11.75 -27.68
CA ALA A 420 49.21 12.08 -26.63
C ALA A 420 48.00 12.83 -27.23
N GLU A 421 46.81 12.31 -27.03
CA GLU A 421 45.56 12.91 -27.53
C GLU A 421 44.60 13.14 -26.33
N ARG A 422 44.57 14.36 -25.80
CA ARG A 422 43.80 14.83 -24.64
C ARG A 422 44.06 14.03 -23.33
N SER A 423 43.33 12.97 -23.09
CA SER A 423 43.47 12.10 -21.89
C SER A 423 43.88 10.67 -22.21
N ARG A 424 44.28 10.38 -23.48
CA ARG A 424 44.69 9.06 -23.94
C ARG A 424 45.89 9.12 -24.85
N VAL A 425 46.55 8.01 -25.06
CA VAL A 425 47.72 7.91 -25.94
C VAL A 425 47.30 7.06 -27.15
N ARG A 426 47.48 7.60 -28.34
CA ARG A 426 47.41 6.85 -29.60
C ARG A 426 48.76 6.28 -29.89
N ALA A 427 48.86 4.96 -30.01
CA ALA A 427 50.10 4.28 -30.35
C ALA A 427 49.92 3.36 -31.54
N ARG A 428 50.93 3.32 -32.38
CA ARG A 428 51.03 2.37 -33.47
C ARG A 428 51.98 1.26 -33.07
N LEU A 429 51.42 0.07 -32.93
CA LEU A 429 52.16 -1.14 -32.54
C LEU A 429 52.40 -1.98 -33.81
N VAL A 430 53.65 -2.43 -33.97
CA VAL A 430 54.01 -3.39 -35.05
C VAL A 430 54.42 -4.68 -34.35
N GLY A 431 53.63 -5.72 -34.53
CA GLY A 431 53.93 -7.05 -33.99
C GLY A 431 54.50 -7.94 -35.06
N THR A 432 55.65 -8.50 -34.78
CA THR A 432 56.34 -9.49 -35.64
C THR A 432 56.57 -10.79 -34.87
N TYR A 433 56.61 -11.92 -35.58
CA TYR A 433 57.01 -13.19 -34.98
C TYR A 433 58.52 -13.16 -34.66
N ARG A 434 58.87 -13.65 -33.50
CA ARG A 434 60.23 -13.83 -33.09
C ARG A 434 60.73 -15.18 -33.46
#